data_f992ab89c158f7924f8cdb21c61f2e1c
#
_entry.id   f992ab89c158f7924f8cdb21c61f2e1c
#
_cell.length_a   1.000
_cell.length_b   1.000
_cell.length_c   1.000
_cell.angle_alpha   90.00
_cell.angle_beta   90.00
_cell.angle_gamma   90.00
#
_symmetry.space_group_name_H-M   'P 1'
#
loop_
_entity.id
_entity.type
_entity.pdbx_description
1 polymer ?
#
loop_
_entity_poly.entity_id
_entity_poly.type
_entity_poly.pdbx_seq_one_letter_code
_entity_poly.pdbx_strand_id
1 'polypeptide(L)'
;MVFIPRAKTYETVNPEYSNYAGEAFGNFQAMLADIPETLGETIPDFHNMEFRLKQLREAVAKDAAGRVSEVKYYLDEIEKRADEMCKAERLYREGKLPKRVCHCDTKVNNMMFDEDGKVLCVIDLDTVMPSFVFSDYGDFLRTG
;
A
#
# COMPACT_ATOMS: atom_id res chain seq x y z
N MET A 1 -3.18 2.75 23.52
CA MET A 1 -1.94 3.15 22.80
C MET A 1 -0.87 3.43 23.85
N VAL A 2 0.36 2.93 23.66
CA VAL A 2 1.48 3.18 24.59
C VAL A 2 2.30 4.33 24.03
N PHE A 3 2.59 5.35 24.85
CA PHE A 3 3.46 6.44 24.46
C PHE A 3 4.93 5.97 24.54
N ILE A 4 5.69 6.17 23.47
CA ILE A 4 7.13 5.86 23.41
C ILE A 4 7.88 7.20 23.52
N PRO A 5 8.52 7.46 24.68
CA PRO A 5 9.23 8.74 24.87
C PRO A 5 10.44 8.86 23.94
N ARG A 6 10.68 10.07 23.46
CA ARG A 6 11.81 10.42 22.57
C ARG A 6 11.82 9.75 21.19
N ALA A 7 10.75 9.03 20.83
CA ALA A 7 10.60 8.50 19.48
C ALA A 7 10.36 9.62 18.47
N LYS A 8 10.85 9.43 17.25
CA LYS A 8 10.73 10.37 16.13
C LYS A 8 10.10 9.67 14.94
N THR A 9 9.42 10.44 14.09
CA THR A 9 9.02 10.02 12.75
C THR A 9 9.68 10.92 11.71
N TYR A 10 9.82 10.43 10.48
CA TYR A 10 10.37 11.20 9.36
C TYR A 10 9.33 11.27 8.25
N GLU A 11 9.31 12.40 7.52
CA GLU A 11 8.39 12.61 6.39
C GLU A 11 9.07 12.38 5.04
N THR A 12 10.41 12.39 5.02
CA THR A 12 11.20 12.22 3.81
C THR A 12 12.13 11.04 3.94
N VAL A 13 12.33 10.34 2.82
CA VAL A 13 13.28 9.24 2.74
C VAL A 13 14.63 9.69 2.23
N ASN A 14 15.64 8.91 2.59
CA ASN A 14 16.97 8.89 2.02
C ASN A 14 17.37 7.41 1.85
N PRO A 15 18.50 7.09 1.22
CA PRO A 15 18.89 5.69 1.00
C PRO A 15 18.96 4.85 2.28
N GLU A 16 19.38 5.43 3.41
CA GLU A 16 19.43 4.76 4.71
C GLU A 16 18.04 4.45 5.25
N TYR A 17 17.13 5.44 5.28
CA TYR A 17 15.74 5.24 5.73
C TYR A 17 14.95 4.35 4.80
N SER A 18 15.24 4.34 3.50
CA SER A 18 14.66 3.38 2.56
C SER A 18 15.06 1.94 2.87
N ASN A 19 16.32 1.72 3.26
CA ASN A 19 16.77 0.41 3.71
C ASN A 19 16.08 -0.03 5.01
N TYR A 20 16.00 0.86 6.00
CA TYR A 20 15.29 0.58 7.26
C TYR A 20 13.80 0.29 7.04
N ALA A 21 13.16 1.00 6.11
CA ALA A 21 11.77 0.73 5.75
C ALA A 21 11.59 -0.67 5.15
N GLY A 22 12.46 -1.05 4.21
CA GLY A 22 12.46 -2.39 3.63
C GLY A 22 12.61 -3.48 4.69
N GLU A 23 13.53 -3.30 5.64
CA GLU A 23 13.72 -4.22 6.77
C GLU A 23 12.50 -4.26 7.69
N ALA A 24 11.99 -3.10 8.12
CA ALA A 24 10.88 -3.00 9.08
C ALA A 24 9.59 -3.60 8.52
N PHE A 25 9.18 -3.22 7.32
CA PHE A 25 7.96 -3.75 6.69
C PHE A 25 8.12 -5.20 6.24
N GLY A 26 9.30 -5.61 5.80
CA GLY A 26 9.61 -7.02 5.52
C GLY A 26 9.52 -7.89 6.77
N ASN A 27 10.06 -7.45 7.90
CA ASN A 27 9.94 -8.11 9.19
C ASN A 27 8.49 -8.13 9.69
N PHE A 28 7.75 -7.03 9.53
CA PHE A 28 6.33 -6.97 9.85
C PHE A 28 5.54 -8.06 9.11
N GLN A 29 5.71 -8.17 7.80
CA GLN A 29 5.06 -9.22 7.01
C GLN A 29 5.53 -10.63 7.38
N ALA A 30 6.80 -10.81 7.73
CA ALA A 30 7.33 -12.08 8.16
C ALA A 30 6.74 -12.54 9.50
N MET A 31 6.59 -11.63 10.47
CA MET A 31 5.98 -11.92 11.77
C MET A 31 4.50 -12.33 11.66
N LEU A 32 3.79 -11.85 10.64
CA LEU A 32 2.38 -12.14 10.43
C LEU A 32 2.13 -13.23 9.36
N ALA A 33 3.20 -13.90 8.90
CA ALA A 33 3.12 -14.87 7.81
C ALA A 33 2.30 -16.11 8.15
N ASP A 34 2.29 -16.51 9.41
CA ASP A 34 1.67 -17.72 9.96
C ASP A 34 0.62 -17.41 11.03
N ILE A 35 0.09 -16.19 11.05
CA ILE A 35 -1.00 -15.82 11.95
C ILE A 35 -2.19 -16.76 11.71
N PRO A 36 -2.71 -17.43 12.76
CA PRO A 36 -3.76 -18.43 12.61
C PRO A 36 -5.14 -17.80 12.34
N GLU A 37 -5.32 -16.53 12.71
CA GLU A 37 -6.57 -15.81 12.53
C GLU A 37 -6.73 -15.32 11.08
N THR A 38 -7.95 -15.42 10.56
CA THR A 38 -8.31 -14.81 9.28
C THR A 38 -8.76 -13.37 9.54
N LEU A 39 -7.96 -12.41 9.07
CA LEU A 39 -8.32 -11.00 9.14
C LEU A 39 -9.31 -10.65 8.03
N GLY A 40 -10.28 -9.78 8.35
CA GLY A 40 -11.15 -9.16 7.37
C GLY A 40 -10.48 -7.97 6.67
N GLU A 41 -11.08 -7.49 5.59
CA GLU A 41 -10.68 -6.21 4.98
C GLU A 41 -11.22 -5.05 5.82
N THR A 42 -10.33 -4.25 6.40
CA THR A 42 -10.69 -3.05 7.18
C THR A 42 -11.28 -1.97 6.27
N ILE A 43 -10.75 -1.85 5.05
CA ILE A 43 -11.26 -1.00 3.98
C ILE A 43 -11.53 -1.91 2.77
N PRO A 44 -12.80 -2.26 2.48
CA PRO A 44 -13.13 -3.12 1.34
C PRO A 44 -12.58 -2.58 0.02
N ASP A 45 -12.00 -3.46 -0.80
CA ASP A 45 -11.43 -3.13 -2.11
C ASP A 45 -10.36 -2.03 -2.09
N PHE A 46 -9.64 -1.83 -0.98
CA PHE A 46 -8.71 -0.71 -0.82
C PHE A 46 -7.68 -0.63 -1.95
N HIS A 47 -6.96 -1.71 -2.23
CA HIS A 47 -5.95 -1.82 -3.29
C HIS A 47 -6.42 -2.71 -4.47
N ASN A 48 -7.72 -2.95 -4.62
CA ASN A 48 -8.26 -3.71 -5.74
C ASN A 48 -8.24 -2.86 -7.01
N MET A 49 -7.28 -3.13 -7.90
CA MET A 49 -7.11 -2.36 -9.13
C MET A 49 -8.26 -2.50 -10.12
N GLU A 50 -8.93 -3.66 -10.18
CA GLU A 50 -10.13 -3.83 -11.03
C GLU A 50 -11.27 -2.90 -10.57
N PHE A 51 -11.48 -2.84 -9.24
CA PHE A 51 -12.47 -1.95 -8.66
C PHE A 51 -12.13 -0.48 -8.87
N ARG A 52 -10.86 -0.09 -8.63
CA ARG A 52 -10.40 1.29 -8.83
C ARG A 52 -10.49 1.74 -10.28
N LEU A 53 -10.15 0.86 -11.22
CA LEU A 53 -10.27 1.14 -12.66
C LEU A 53 -11.73 1.32 -13.07
N LYS A 54 -12.66 0.49 -12.54
CA LYS A 54 -14.09 0.67 -12.75
C LYS A 54 -14.57 2.03 -12.24
N GLN A 55 -14.20 2.41 -11.01
CA GLN A 55 -14.55 3.71 -10.44
C GLN A 55 -14.02 4.86 -11.29
N LEU A 56 -12.76 4.76 -11.76
CA LEU A 56 -12.16 5.77 -12.64
C LEU A 56 -12.97 5.94 -13.94
N ARG A 57 -13.29 4.84 -14.62
CA ARG A 57 -14.08 4.86 -15.88
C ARG A 57 -15.46 5.45 -15.68
N GLU A 58 -16.12 5.12 -14.57
CA GLU A 58 -17.42 5.71 -14.21
C GLU A 58 -17.31 7.23 -13.95
N ALA A 59 -16.24 7.68 -13.28
CA ALA A 59 -16.01 9.10 -13.03
C ALA A 59 -15.70 9.87 -14.32
N VAL A 60 -14.89 9.28 -15.21
CA VAL A 60 -14.57 9.83 -16.53
C VAL A 60 -15.83 9.94 -17.39
N ALA A 61 -16.68 8.92 -17.41
CA ALA A 61 -17.92 8.93 -18.18
C ALA A 61 -18.92 10.00 -17.70
N LYS A 62 -18.92 10.29 -16.38
CA LYS A 62 -19.77 11.34 -15.80
C LYS A 62 -19.25 12.74 -16.05
N ASP A 63 -17.94 12.91 -16.11
CA ASP A 63 -17.23 14.20 -16.24
C ASP A 63 -17.87 15.35 -15.43
N ALA A 64 -18.19 15.07 -14.18
CA ALA A 64 -19.00 15.96 -13.34
C ALA A 64 -18.41 17.38 -13.16
N ALA A 65 -17.10 17.51 -13.30
CA ALA A 65 -16.40 18.80 -13.22
C ALA A 65 -16.05 19.40 -14.60
N GLY A 66 -16.32 18.70 -15.70
CA GLY A 66 -15.97 19.12 -17.07
C GLY A 66 -14.46 19.19 -17.34
N ARG A 67 -13.65 18.42 -16.58
CA ARG A 67 -12.19 18.52 -16.58
C ARG A 67 -11.47 17.30 -17.17
N VAL A 68 -12.19 16.33 -17.70
CA VAL A 68 -11.60 15.10 -18.28
C VAL A 68 -10.58 15.42 -19.37
N SER A 69 -10.84 16.43 -20.18
CA SER A 69 -9.92 16.86 -21.25
C SER A 69 -8.56 17.31 -20.73
N GLU A 70 -8.49 17.89 -19.52
CA GLU A 70 -7.24 18.37 -18.91
C GLU A 70 -6.32 17.23 -18.49
N VAL A 71 -6.87 16.05 -18.19
CA VAL A 71 -6.14 14.88 -17.70
C VAL A 71 -6.07 13.73 -18.70
N LYS A 72 -6.50 13.98 -19.93
CA LYS A 72 -6.58 12.94 -20.99
C LYS A 72 -5.31 12.12 -21.14
N TYR A 73 -4.14 12.75 -21.10
CA TYR A 73 -2.86 12.05 -21.21
C TYR A 73 -2.71 10.98 -20.12
N TYR A 74 -3.04 11.31 -18.87
CA TYR A 74 -2.94 10.37 -17.75
C TYR A 74 -3.95 9.23 -17.86
N LEU A 75 -5.16 9.54 -18.34
CA LEU A 75 -6.19 8.51 -18.57
C LEU A 75 -5.76 7.53 -19.65
N ASP A 76 -5.22 8.01 -20.75
CA ASP A 76 -4.70 7.18 -21.83
C ASP A 76 -3.53 6.30 -21.34
N GLU A 77 -2.65 6.82 -20.47
CA GLU A 77 -1.54 6.07 -19.88
C GLU A 77 -2.01 4.99 -18.87
N ILE A 78 -3.05 5.27 -18.11
CA ILE A 78 -3.68 4.28 -17.22
C ILE A 78 -4.34 3.16 -18.04
N GLU A 79 -5.11 3.50 -19.07
CA GLU A 79 -5.79 2.51 -19.91
C GLU A 79 -4.79 1.59 -20.65
N LYS A 80 -3.66 2.10 -21.11
CA LYS A 80 -2.59 1.27 -21.71
C LYS A 80 -2.05 0.20 -20.74
N ARG A 81 -2.10 0.47 -19.43
CA ARG A 81 -1.59 -0.43 -18.38
C ARG A 81 -2.68 -1.21 -17.66
N ALA A 82 -3.94 -0.98 -18.01
CA ALA A 82 -5.10 -1.51 -17.29
C ALA A 82 -5.07 -3.03 -17.11
N ASP A 83 -4.70 -3.78 -18.16
CA ASP A 83 -4.64 -5.24 -18.10
C ASP A 83 -3.54 -5.73 -17.13
N GLU A 84 -2.37 -5.13 -17.18
CA GLU A 84 -1.26 -5.45 -16.27
C GLU A 84 -1.61 -5.08 -14.81
N MET A 85 -2.23 -3.94 -14.59
CA MET A 85 -2.65 -3.50 -13.25
C MET A 85 -3.67 -4.46 -12.62
N CYS A 86 -4.57 -5.04 -13.42
CA CYS A 86 -5.59 -5.99 -12.97
C CYS A 86 -5.10 -7.44 -12.85
N LYS A 87 -3.87 -7.73 -13.25
CA LYS A 87 -3.30 -9.08 -13.29
C LYS A 87 -3.27 -9.77 -11.92
N ALA A 88 -3.00 -9.03 -10.86
CA ALA A 88 -2.92 -9.59 -9.52
C ALA A 88 -4.24 -10.17 -9.03
N GLU A 89 -5.34 -9.45 -9.19
CA GLU A 89 -6.67 -9.94 -8.80
C GLU A 89 -7.09 -11.15 -9.65
N ARG A 90 -6.73 -11.17 -10.92
CA ARG A 90 -6.97 -12.32 -11.81
C ARG A 90 -6.20 -13.56 -11.33
N LEU A 91 -4.92 -13.42 -11.03
CA LEU A 91 -4.09 -14.52 -10.51
C LEU A 91 -4.54 -15.02 -9.13
N TYR A 92 -5.03 -14.12 -8.29
CA TYR A 92 -5.62 -14.49 -7.00
C TYR A 92 -6.86 -15.38 -7.18
N ARG A 93 -7.80 -15.00 -8.05
CA ARG A 93 -8.98 -15.81 -8.36
C ARG A 93 -8.64 -17.17 -8.98
N GLU A 94 -7.53 -17.26 -9.69
CA GLU A 94 -7.01 -18.51 -10.25
C GLU A 94 -6.24 -19.38 -9.25
N GLY A 95 -6.09 -18.90 -7.98
CA GLY A 95 -5.32 -19.59 -6.94
C GLY A 95 -3.80 -19.59 -7.17
N LYS A 96 -3.29 -18.75 -8.08
CA LYS A 96 -1.86 -18.66 -8.44
C LYS A 96 -1.08 -17.62 -7.62
N LEU A 97 -1.77 -16.68 -7.01
CA LEU A 97 -1.18 -15.62 -6.19
C LEU A 97 -1.97 -15.50 -4.89
N PRO A 98 -1.38 -15.85 -3.73
CA PRO A 98 -2.07 -15.70 -2.46
C PRO A 98 -2.07 -14.25 -1.97
N LYS A 99 -3.11 -13.87 -1.23
CA LYS A 99 -3.06 -12.71 -0.34
C LYS A 99 -2.43 -13.11 1.00
N ARG A 100 -1.72 -12.20 1.62
CA ARG A 100 -1.13 -12.32 2.96
C ARG A 100 -1.47 -11.07 3.76
N VAL A 101 -1.25 -11.10 5.06
CA VAL A 101 -1.40 -9.90 5.88
C VAL A 101 -0.36 -8.87 5.47
N CYS A 102 -0.82 -7.69 5.07
CA CYS A 102 -0.01 -6.55 4.64
C CYS A 102 -0.36 -5.33 5.49
N HIS A 103 0.53 -4.36 5.54
CA HIS A 103 0.30 -3.10 6.23
C HIS A 103 -0.67 -2.21 5.44
N CYS A 104 -0.54 -2.17 4.12
CA CYS A 104 -1.36 -1.43 3.16
C CYS A 104 -1.25 0.11 3.22
N ASP A 105 -0.33 0.65 4.03
CA ASP A 105 0.03 2.07 4.07
C ASP A 105 1.51 2.22 4.48
N THR A 106 2.40 1.67 3.66
CA THR A 106 3.84 1.59 3.93
C THR A 106 4.56 2.88 3.53
N LYS A 107 4.59 3.82 4.41
CA LYS A 107 5.32 5.10 4.25
C LYS A 107 6.27 5.30 5.43
N VAL A 108 7.34 6.09 5.23
CA VAL A 108 8.38 6.28 6.25
C VAL A 108 7.83 6.85 7.57
N ASN A 109 6.80 7.69 7.51
CA ASN A 109 6.18 8.26 8.71
C ASN A 109 5.27 7.26 9.46
N ASN A 110 5.05 6.06 8.94
CA ASN A 110 4.43 4.94 9.66
C ASN A 110 5.46 4.04 10.36
N MET A 111 6.66 4.56 10.56
CA MET A 111 7.69 3.97 11.42
C MET A 111 8.12 4.96 12.49
N MET A 112 8.42 4.45 13.68
CA MET A 112 9.04 5.22 14.74
C MET A 112 10.52 4.86 14.87
N PHE A 113 11.33 5.88 15.11
CA PHE A 113 12.78 5.77 15.28
C PHE A 113 13.19 6.26 16.66
N ASP A 114 14.25 5.69 17.21
CA ASP A 114 14.89 6.20 18.43
C ASP A 114 15.77 7.44 18.16
N GLU A 115 16.45 7.91 19.18
CA GLU A 115 17.33 9.08 19.10
C GLU A 115 18.56 8.84 18.20
N ASP A 116 18.98 7.58 18.07
CA ASP A 116 20.10 7.15 17.24
C ASP A 116 19.70 6.81 15.79
N GLY A 117 18.41 6.96 15.45
CA GLY A 117 17.89 6.71 14.10
C GLY A 117 17.57 5.24 13.81
N LYS A 118 17.52 4.37 14.82
CA LYS A 118 17.10 2.96 14.64
C LYS A 118 15.60 2.84 14.68
N VAL A 119 15.05 1.95 13.86
CA VAL A 119 13.61 1.63 13.85
C VAL A 119 13.22 0.98 15.18
N LEU A 120 12.23 1.56 15.83
CA LEU A 120 11.60 1.04 17.04
C LEU A 120 10.42 0.13 16.72
N CYS A 121 9.51 0.60 15.87
CA CYS A 121 8.32 -0.15 15.48
C CYS A 121 7.65 0.46 14.24
N VAL A 122 6.84 -0.37 13.58
CA VAL A 122 5.82 0.04 12.60
C VAL A 122 4.58 0.47 13.36
N ILE A 123 3.91 1.51 12.90
CA ILE A 123 2.70 2.10 13.51
C ILE A 123 1.60 2.30 12.45
N ASP A 124 0.43 2.80 12.89
CA ASP A 124 -0.72 3.08 12.03
C ASP A 124 -1.31 1.81 11.40
N LEU A 125 -1.70 0.88 12.26
CA LEU A 125 -2.09 -0.49 11.90
C LEU A 125 -3.57 -0.62 11.49
N ASP A 126 -4.30 0.48 11.32
CA ASP A 126 -5.74 0.45 10.99
C ASP A 126 -6.03 0.05 9.53
N THR A 127 -5.02 0.02 8.67
CA THR A 127 -5.08 -0.49 7.30
C THR A 127 -4.57 -1.93 7.15
N VAL A 128 -4.17 -2.58 8.24
CA VAL A 128 -3.64 -3.96 8.19
C VAL A 128 -4.75 -4.93 7.81
N MET A 129 -4.57 -5.60 6.67
CA MET A 129 -5.56 -6.51 6.10
C MET A 129 -4.92 -7.48 5.10
N PRO A 130 -5.65 -8.53 4.65
CA PRO A 130 -5.17 -9.38 3.56
C PRO A 130 -5.01 -8.59 2.24
N SER A 131 -3.80 -8.60 1.70
CA SER A 131 -3.44 -7.94 0.44
C SER A 131 -2.30 -8.68 -0.26
N PHE A 132 -1.83 -8.14 -1.37
CA PHE A 132 -0.66 -8.67 -2.06
C PHE A 132 0.62 -8.07 -1.46
N VAL A 133 1.60 -8.92 -1.15
CA VAL A 133 2.88 -8.49 -0.54
C VAL A 133 3.56 -7.36 -1.32
N PHE A 134 3.53 -7.44 -2.65
CA PHE A 134 4.12 -6.40 -3.50
C PHE A 134 3.34 -5.06 -3.47
N SER A 135 2.11 -5.04 -2.97
CA SER A 135 1.37 -3.77 -2.78
C SER A 135 2.04 -2.89 -1.74
N ASP A 136 2.52 -3.48 -0.63
CA ASP A 136 3.29 -2.75 0.38
C ASP A 136 4.59 -2.18 -0.22
N TYR A 137 5.30 -2.99 -1.02
CA TYR A 137 6.50 -2.53 -1.72
C TYR A 137 6.20 -1.37 -2.68
N GLY A 138 5.16 -1.51 -3.50
CA GLY A 138 4.75 -0.47 -4.45
C GLY A 138 4.26 0.80 -3.78
N ASP A 139 3.57 0.68 -2.65
CA ASP A 139 3.09 1.82 -1.87
C ASP A 139 4.26 2.60 -1.26
N PHE A 140 5.26 1.91 -0.72
CA PHE A 140 6.47 2.57 -0.24
C PHE A 140 7.21 3.30 -1.36
N LEU A 141 7.37 2.70 -2.55
CA LEU A 141 8.01 3.36 -3.70
C LEU A 141 7.27 4.61 -4.17
N ARG A 142 5.95 4.66 -3.98
CA ARG A 142 5.12 5.82 -4.34
C ARG A 142 5.28 6.98 -3.34
N THR A 143 5.56 6.67 -2.08
CA THR A 143 5.58 7.63 -0.96
C THR A 143 6.98 8.04 -0.54
N GLY A 144 8.00 7.31 -1.02
CA GLY A 144 9.41 7.50 -0.70
C GLY A 144 10.17 8.42 -1.65
#